data_23e640b91d4f990b8d85dc050eaa17b9
#
_entry.id   23e640b91d4f990b8d85dc050eaa17b9
#
_cell.length_a   1.000
_cell.length_b   1.000
_cell.length_c   1.000
_cell.angle_alpha   90.00
_cell.angle_beta   90.00
_cell.angle_gamma   90.00
#
_symmetry.space_group_name_H-M   'P 1'
#
loop_
_entity.id
_entity.type
_entity.pdbx_description
1 polymer ?
#
loop_
_entity_poly.entity_id
_entity_poly.type
_entity_poly.pdbx_seq_one_letter_code
_entity_poly.pdbx_strand_id
1 'polypeptide(L)'
;MPIRIDTASADFTQRFNAFLTMKREVAADIEAATRAIVDDVAARGDAALLEATRKFDRLDLKASALRVTPAEVDAAVAACDAETVEALTFARDRIELFHKRQLPKDDRFTDALGVELGWRWSAIEAVGLYVPGGTAAYPSSVLMNAVPAKVAGVERVVMVVPSPDGKLNPLVLAAAKLGGVSEIYRVGGAQAVAALAYGTATIAPVAKIVGPGNAYVAAAKRQVFGKVGIDMIAGPSEVLIVADDSANADWIAADLLAQAEHDANAQSILITDSERLADDVILAVEAQLTTLPRAEIARASWEDFGAVILVETLDDAVPLANAIAAEHLEIMTADAEAFSLKIRNAGAIFLGGHTPEAIGDYVGGSNHVLPTARSARFSSGLGVLDFMKRTSILKCGPDQLRALGPAAMTLGKAEGLDAHARSVGLRLNLR
;
A
#
# COMPACT_ATOMS: atom_id res chain seq x y z
N MET A 1 -29.69 0.36 2.03
CA MET A 1 -29.60 0.60 0.56
C MET A 1 -28.49 1.60 0.29
N PRO A 2 -27.73 1.48 -0.82
CA PRO A 2 -26.61 2.36 -1.13
C PRO A 2 -27.06 3.81 -1.39
N ILE A 3 -26.10 4.72 -1.38
CA ILE A 3 -26.32 6.12 -1.75
C ILE A 3 -26.53 6.18 -3.27
N ARG A 4 -27.68 6.71 -3.73
CA ARG A 4 -27.93 6.89 -5.16
C ARG A 4 -27.69 8.35 -5.54
N ILE A 5 -26.85 8.61 -6.52
CA ILE A 5 -26.49 9.94 -7.04
C ILE A 5 -26.77 9.96 -8.55
N ASP A 6 -27.37 11.04 -9.05
CA ASP A 6 -27.65 11.21 -10.46
C ASP A 6 -27.07 12.55 -10.93
N THR A 7 -26.26 12.53 -11.99
CA THR A 7 -25.62 13.73 -12.55
C THR A 7 -26.63 14.72 -13.14
N ALA A 8 -27.82 14.26 -13.56
CA ALA A 8 -28.89 15.11 -14.03
C ALA A 8 -29.59 15.87 -12.89
N SER A 9 -29.41 15.49 -11.64
CA SER A 9 -30.04 16.13 -10.49
C SER A 9 -29.49 17.54 -10.21
N ALA A 10 -30.34 18.50 -9.88
CA ALA A 10 -29.93 19.87 -9.57
C ALA A 10 -28.97 19.98 -8.36
N ASP A 11 -29.01 19.02 -7.43
CA ASP A 11 -28.18 18.94 -6.23
C ASP A 11 -26.95 18.02 -6.38
N PHE A 12 -26.69 17.53 -7.60
CA PHE A 12 -25.60 16.59 -7.89
C PHE A 12 -24.28 17.04 -7.27
N THR A 13 -23.82 18.25 -7.58
CA THR A 13 -22.52 18.76 -7.10
C THR A 13 -22.43 18.74 -5.57
N GLN A 14 -23.50 19.13 -4.88
CA GLN A 14 -23.53 19.11 -3.42
C GLN A 14 -23.46 17.68 -2.89
N ARG A 15 -24.26 16.77 -3.42
CA ARG A 15 -24.31 15.36 -2.99
C ARG A 15 -22.99 14.64 -3.28
N PHE A 16 -22.43 14.84 -4.46
CA PHE A 16 -21.15 14.24 -4.82
C PHE A 16 -20.00 14.76 -3.95
N ASN A 17 -19.94 16.07 -3.66
CA ASN A 17 -18.96 16.62 -2.74
C ASN A 17 -19.14 16.10 -1.31
N ALA A 18 -20.37 15.96 -0.84
CA ALA A 18 -20.65 15.34 0.46
C ALA A 18 -20.16 13.89 0.50
N PHE A 19 -20.45 13.12 -0.55
CA PHE A 19 -19.96 11.74 -0.71
C PHE A 19 -18.43 11.68 -0.70
N LEU A 20 -17.75 12.53 -1.46
CA LEU A 20 -16.29 12.58 -1.47
C LEU A 20 -15.68 12.95 -0.12
N THR A 21 -16.40 13.69 0.73
CA THR A 21 -15.91 14.16 2.04
C THR A 21 -16.42 13.34 3.21
N MET A 22 -17.15 12.26 2.93
CA MET A 22 -17.58 11.33 3.99
C MET A 22 -16.38 10.87 4.80
N LYS A 23 -16.42 11.16 6.10
CA LYS A 23 -15.33 10.80 7.01
C LYS A 23 -15.42 9.32 7.37
N ARG A 24 -14.38 8.61 7.01
CA ARG A 24 -14.11 7.22 7.44
C ARG A 24 -12.91 7.21 8.39
N GLU A 25 -12.76 8.30 9.20
CA GLU A 25 -11.54 8.63 9.94
C GLU A 25 -11.46 8.03 11.33
N VAL A 26 -10.20 7.84 11.71
CA VAL A 26 -9.74 7.44 13.05
C VAL A 26 -9.96 8.57 14.06
N ALA A 27 -10.53 8.25 15.22
CA ALA A 27 -10.78 9.21 16.30
C ALA A 27 -9.47 9.79 16.88
N ALA A 28 -9.51 11.05 17.33
CA ALA A 28 -8.36 11.74 17.94
C ALA A 28 -7.76 10.98 19.13
N ASP A 29 -8.55 10.21 19.86
CA ASP A 29 -8.13 9.38 20.98
C ASP A 29 -7.11 8.28 20.57
N ILE A 30 -7.18 7.78 19.33
CA ILE A 30 -6.24 6.79 18.80
C ILE A 30 -4.85 7.40 18.60
N GLU A 31 -4.75 8.64 18.15
CA GLU A 31 -3.46 9.33 17.97
C GLU A 31 -2.71 9.49 19.29
N ALA A 32 -3.40 9.92 20.35
CA ALA A 32 -2.81 10.09 21.68
C ALA A 32 -2.39 8.75 22.30
N ALA A 33 -3.27 7.74 22.25
CA ALA A 33 -2.98 6.41 22.75
C ALA A 33 -1.80 5.76 22.00
N THR A 34 -1.75 5.92 20.68
CA THR A 34 -0.64 5.43 19.86
C THR A 34 0.67 6.12 20.19
N ARG A 35 0.66 7.46 20.40
CA ARG A 35 1.84 8.23 20.79
C ARG A 35 2.44 7.68 22.08
N ALA A 36 1.61 7.45 23.09
CA ALA A 36 2.08 6.89 24.36
C ALA A 36 2.77 5.53 24.19
N ILE A 37 2.25 4.65 23.33
CA ILE A 37 2.85 3.34 23.04
C ILE A 37 4.18 3.50 22.31
N VAL A 38 4.24 4.36 21.28
CA VAL A 38 5.44 4.58 20.47
C VAL A 38 6.57 5.16 21.33
N ASP A 39 6.28 6.17 22.14
CA ASP A 39 7.26 6.81 23.01
C ASP A 39 7.75 5.84 24.10
N ASP A 40 6.89 5.01 24.64
CA ASP A 40 7.24 4.01 25.64
C ASP A 40 8.20 2.94 25.08
N VAL A 41 7.92 2.39 23.89
CA VAL A 41 8.82 1.44 23.24
C VAL A 41 10.15 2.10 22.87
N ALA A 42 10.14 3.33 22.39
CA ALA A 42 11.36 4.07 22.09
C ALA A 42 12.26 4.29 23.34
N ALA A 43 11.63 4.48 24.52
CA ALA A 43 12.35 4.72 25.77
C ALA A 43 12.79 3.43 26.48
N ARG A 44 11.92 2.40 26.55
CA ARG A 44 12.14 1.18 27.36
C ARG A 44 12.42 -0.08 26.55
N GLY A 45 12.36 -0.03 25.21
CA GLY A 45 12.68 -1.14 24.31
C GLY A 45 11.85 -2.39 24.57
N ASP A 46 12.50 -3.55 24.71
CA ASP A 46 11.83 -4.84 24.90
C ASP A 46 10.88 -4.89 26.10
N ALA A 47 11.15 -4.15 27.17
CA ALA A 47 10.28 -4.13 28.33
C ALA A 47 8.87 -3.59 27.98
N ALA A 48 8.81 -2.44 27.31
CA ALA A 48 7.55 -1.86 26.85
C ALA A 48 6.88 -2.74 25.78
N LEU A 49 7.66 -3.30 24.86
CA LEU A 49 7.18 -4.19 23.81
C LEU A 49 6.48 -5.42 24.38
N LEU A 50 7.09 -6.08 25.37
CA LEU A 50 6.54 -7.26 26.03
C LEU A 50 5.28 -6.93 26.87
N GLU A 51 5.28 -5.80 27.58
CA GLU A 51 4.12 -5.33 28.34
C GLU A 51 2.93 -5.06 27.40
N ALA A 52 3.15 -4.39 26.27
CA ALA A 52 2.12 -4.13 25.28
C ALA A 52 1.61 -5.43 24.64
N THR A 53 2.51 -6.37 24.30
CA THR A 53 2.14 -7.69 23.75
C THR A 53 1.30 -8.49 24.74
N ARG A 54 1.67 -8.51 26.02
CA ARG A 54 0.85 -9.15 27.07
C ARG A 54 -0.52 -8.52 27.19
N LYS A 55 -0.61 -7.19 27.11
CA LYS A 55 -1.87 -6.45 27.24
C LYS A 55 -2.81 -6.64 26.04
N PHE A 56 -2.28 -6.54 24.83
CA PHE A 56 -3.11 -6.49 23.62
C PHE A 56 -3.27 -7.86 22.94
N ASP A 57 -2.21 -8.68 22.94
CA ASP A 57 -2.25 -10.03 22.35
C ASP A 57 -2.54 -11.12 23.38
N ARG A 58 -2.68 -10.78 24.68
CA ARG A 58 -2.86 -11.74 25.80
C ARG A 58 -1.76 -12.80 25.82
N LEU A 59 -0.56 -12.41 25.41
CA LEU A 59 0.59 -13.30 25.24
C LEU A 59 1.72 -12.87 26.15
N ASP A 60 2.00 -13.67 27.19
CA ASP A 60 3.12 -13.44 28.11
C ASP A 60 4.38 -14.17 27.59
N LEU A 61 5.36 -13.40 27.13
CA LEU A 61 6.58 -13.90 26.53
C LEU A 61 7.84 -13.35 27.22
N LYS A 62 8.91 -14.13 27.14
CA LYS A 62 10.26 -13.60 27.34
C LYS A 62 10.80 -13.03 26.01
N ALA A 63 11.72 -12.08 26.07
CA ALA A 63 12.34 -11.49 24.89
C ALA A 63 12.90 -12.54 23.91
N SER A 64 13.52 -13.60 24.44
CA SER A 64 14.05 -14.72 23.64
C SER A 64 12.99 -15.51 22.85
N ALA A 65 11.71 -15.37 23.18
CA ALA A 65 10.59 -16.04 22.51
C ALA A 65 9.84 -15.13 21.53
N LEU A 66 10.21 -13.84 21.40
CA LEU A 66 9.62 -12.94 20.42
C LEU A 66 9.87 -13.38 18.98
N ARG A 67 11.08 -13.90 18.70
CA ARG A 67 11.44 -14.38 17.38
C ARG A 67 10.86 -15.77 17.13
N VAL A 68 10.22 -15.94 15.98
CA VAL A 68 9.80 -17.24 15.45
C VAL A 68 11.03 -17.95 14.91
N THR A 69 11.27 -19.19 15.35
CA THR A 69 12.43 -19.96 14.94
C THR A 69 12.24 -20.59 13.56
N PRO A 70 13.32 -20.91 12.83
CA PRO A 70 13.23 -21.67 11.58
C PRO A 70 12.48 -22.99 11.72
N ALA A 71 12.67 -23.69 12.84
CA ALA A 71 11.98 -24.95 13.13
C ALA A 71 10.45 -24.77 13.26
N GLU A 72 10.00 -23.67 13.88
CA GLU A 72 8.56 -23.34 13.94
C GLU A 72 7.98 -23.02 12.55
N VAL A 73 8.77 -22.31 11.71
CA VAL A 73 8.38 -22.03 10.31
C VAL A 73 8.29 -23.35 9.53
N ASP A 74 9.25 -24.23 9.64
CA ASP A 74 9.26 -25.52 8.95
C ASP A 74 8.09 -26.41 9.40
N ALA A 75 7.78 -26.44 10.70
CA ALA A 75 6.64 -27.15 11.24
C ALA A 75 5.31 -26.58 10.74
N ALA A 76 5.20 -25.24 10.63
CA ALA A 76 4.02 -24.59 10.09
C ALA A 76 3.81 -24.95 8.60
N VAL A 77 4.86 -24.91 7.79
CA VAL A 77 4.79 -25.33 6.37
C VAL A 77 4.33 -26.78 6.24
N ALA A 78 4.88 -27.67 7.07
CA ALA A 78 4.49 -29.09 7.07
C ALA A 78 3.02 -29.33 7.51
N ALA A 79 2.43 -28.40 8.25
CA ALA A 79 1.03 -28.46 8.68
C ALA A 79 0.05 -27.88 7.66
N CYS A 80 0.51 -27.20 6.61
CA CYS A 80 -0.34 -26.68 5.55
C CYS A 80 -0.73 -27.77 4.57
N ASP A 81 -1.93 -27.67 4.00
CA ASP A 81 -2.32 -28.53 2.91
C ASP A 81 -1.52 -28.21 1.62
N ALA A 82 -1.28 -29.22 0.81
CA ALA A 82 -0.42 -29.11 -0.38
C ALA A 82 -1.03 -28.18 -1.45
N GLU A 83 -2.34 -28.21 -1.62
CA GLU A 83 -3.06 -27.40 -2.62
C GLU A 83 -2.91 -25.91 -2.31
N THR A 84 -3.10 -25.51 -1.04
CA THR A 84 -2.92 -24.11 -0.63
C THR A 84 -1.46 -23.63 -0.76
N VAL A 85 -0.48 -24.50 -0.45
CA VAL A 85 0.94 -24.16 -0.63
C VAL A 85 1.29 -24.02 -2.12
N GLU A 86 0.72 -24.85 -2.99
CA GLU A 86 0.87 -24.75 -4.44
C GLU A 86 0.29 -23.43 -4.97
N ALA A 87 -0.92 -23.05 -4.52
CA ALA A 87 -1.56 -21.79 -4.87
C ALA A 87 -0.72 -20.57 -4.41
N LEU A 88 -0.18 -20.60 -3.20
CA LEU A 88 0.74 -19.55 -2.70
C LEU A 88 2.03 -19.48 -3.53
N THR A 89 2.55 -20.62 -3.95
CA THR A 89 3.75 -20.70 -4.81
C THR A 89 3.47 -20.08 -6.17
N PHE A 90 2.33 -20.43 -6.76
CA PHE A 90 1.88 -19.85 -8.03
C PHE A 90 1.71 -18.31 -7.90
N ALA A 91 1.06 -17.85 -6.86
CA ALA A 91 0.92 -16.41 -6.58
C ALA A 91 2.28 -15.71 -6.47
N ARG A 92 3.21 -16.27 -5.66
CA ARG A 92 4.57 -15.77 -5.50
C ARG A 92 5.28 -15.62 -6.85
N ASP A 93 5.22 -16.62 -7.72
CA ASP A 93 5.90 -16.61 -9.02
C ASP A 93 5.34 -15.53 -9.95
N ARG A 94 4.03 -15.33 -9.94
CA ARG A 94 3.38 -14.27 -10.71
C ARG A 94 3.74 -12.87 -10.20
N ILE A 95 3.73 -12.68 -8.88
CA ILE A 95 4.14 -11.41 -8.24
C ILE A 95 5.62 -11.11 -8.57
N GLU A 96 6.48 -12.12 -8.48
CA GLU A 96 7.90 -11.96 -8.82
C GLU A 96 8.11 -11.59 -10.28
N LEU A 97 7.40 -12.25 -11.20
CA LEU A 97 7.45 -11.97 -12.64
C LEU A 97 7.09 -10.50 -12.96
N PHE A 98 6.00 -10.02 -12.37
CA PHE A 98 5.53 -8.65 -12.56
C PHE A 98 6.55 -7.63 -12.02
N HIS A 99 7.00 -7.83 -10.79
CA HIS A 99 7.89 -6.87 -10.12
C HIS A 99 9.31 -6.86 -10.71
N LYS A 100 9.82 -7.98 -11.24
CA LYS A 100 11.10 -7.99 -11.98
C LYS A 100 11.13 -7.02 -13.16
N ARG A 101 9.99 -6.72 -13.78
CA ARG A 101 9.90 -5.77 -14.88
C ARG A 101 9.96 -4.31 -14.43
N GLN A 102 9.78 -4.05 -13.14
CA GLN A 102 9.85 -2.70 -12.55
C GLN A 102 11.28 -2.30 -12.15
N LEU A 103 12.26 -3.21 -12.20
CA LEU A 103 13.64 -2.92 -11.82
C LEU A 103 14.20 -1.77 -12.68
N PRO A 104 14.61 -0.67 -12.07
CA PRO A 104 15.18 0.45 -12.78
C PRO A 104 16.63 0.16 -13.17
N LYS A 105 17.13 0.93 -14.13
CA LYS A 105 18.52 0.84 -14.59
C LYS A 105 19.32 2.05 -14.11
N ASP A 106 20.59 1.80 -13.79
CA ASP A 106 21.59 2.85 -13.66
C ASP A 106 21.81 3.51 -15.01
N ASP A 107 22.13 4.80 -15.00
CA ASP A 107 22.46 5.52 -16.23
C ASP A 107 23.60 6.50 -15.99
N ARG A 108 24.44 6.69 -17.01
CA ARG A 108 25.49 7.71 -17.05
C ARG A 108 25.61 8.26 -18.45
N PHE A 109 25.69 9.58 -18.56
CA PHE A 109 25.88 10.28 -19.80
C PHE A 109 26.80 11.48 -19.61
N THR A 110 27.38 11.96 -20.67
CA THR A 110 28.20 13.17 -20.71
C THR A 110 27.44 14.26 -21.48
N ASP A 111 27.27 15.40 -20.85
CA ASP A 111 26.59 16.55 -21.51
C ASP A 111 27.50 17.29 -22.51
N ALA A 112 26.95 18.33 -23.17
CA ALA A 112 27.66 19.13 -24.15
C ALA A 112 28.87 19.90 -23.60
N LEU A 113 28.96 20.10 -22.28
CA LEU A 113 30.10 20.72 -21.60
C LEU A 113 31.14 19.69 -21.15
N GLY A 114 30.88 18.41 -21.37
CA GLY A 114 31.76 17.32 -20.97
C GLY A 114 31.56 16.90 -19.48
N VAL A 115 30.48 17.35 -18.83
CA VAL A 115 30.14 16.95 -17.48
C VAL A 115 29.55 15.54 -17.48
N GLU A 116 30.09 14.64 -16.67
CA GLU A 116 29.52 13.30 -16.49
C GLU A 116 28.41 13.36 -15.43
N LEU A 117 27.20 13.05 -15.86
CA LEU A 117 25.98 13.02 -15.06
C LEU A 117 25.42 11.60 -15.02
N GLY A 118 24.71 11.25 -13.95
CA GLY A 118 24.06 9.96 -13.90
C GLY A 118 23.38 9.69 -12.56
N TRP A 119 22.92 8.47 -12.44
CA TRP A 119 22.34 7.95 -11.19
C TRP A 119 22.62 6.46 -11.03
N ARG A 120 22.60 6.06 -9.78
CA ARG A 120 22.69 4.65 -9.36
C ARG A 120 21.53 4.32 -8.44
N TRP A 121 20.93 3.17 -8.67
CA TRP A 121 19.93 2.59 -7.81
C TRP A 121 20.56 1.61 -6.84
N SER A 122 20.06 1.56 -5.63
CA SER A 122 20.47 0.60 -4.60
C SER A 122 19.27 0.26 -3.73
N ALA A 123 19.17 -1.01 -3.34
CA ALA A 123 18.17 -1.42 -2.35
C ALA A 123 18.38 -0.69 -1.01
N ILE A 124 17.30 -0.55 -0.24
CA ILE A 124 17.42 -0.22 1.18
C ILE A 124 18.00 -1.40 1.94
N GLU A 125 18.65 -1.14 3.08
CA GLU A 125 19.36 -2.18 3.84
C GLU A 125 18.43 -3.19 4.51
N ALA A 126 17.30 -2.69 5.05
CA ALA A 126 16.33 -3.51 5.74
C ALA A 126 14.92 -2.94 5.60
N VAL A 127 13.93 -3.83 5.52
CA VAL A 127 12.51 -3.47 5.51
C VAL A 127 11.75 -4.26 6.58
N GLY A 128 10.83 -3.59 7.27
CA GLY A 128 9.86 -4.19 8.17
C GLY A 128 8.52 -4.39 7.47
N LEU A 129 8.03 -5.61 7.45
CA LEU A 129 6.72 -5.97 6.93
C LEU A 129 5.75 -6.06 8.10
N TYR A 130 4.74 -5.21 8.14
CA TYR A 130 3.63 -5.37 9.06
C TYR A 130 2.57 -6.26 8.38
N VAL A 131 2.31 -7.41 8.97
CA VAL A 131 1.28 -8.34 8.50
C VAL A 131 0.11 -8.29 9.48
N PRO A 132 -1.11 -7.96 9.02
CA PRO A 132 -2.27 -7.97 9.90
C PRO A 132 -2.50 -9.37 10.48
N GLY A 133 -2.98 -9.39 11.73
CA GLY A 133 -3.46 -10.60 12.40
C GLY A 133 -4.84 -10.33 12.95
N GLY A 134 -5.52 -11.36 13.43
CA GLY A 134 -6.85 -11.26 14.01
C GLY A 134 -7.79 -12.33 13.49
N THR A 135 -9.00 -11.95 13.06
CA THR A 135 -10.03 -12.89 12.61
C THR A 135 -9.74 -13.53 11.25
N ALA A 136 -8.90 -12.92 10.44
CA ALA A 136 -8.47 -13.46 9.14
C ALA A 136 -6.95 -13.58 9.06
N ALA A 137 -6.48 -14.58 8.31
CA ALA A 137 -5.07 -14.72 7.95
C ALA A 137 -4.86 -14.09 6.58
N TYR A 138 -3.73 -13.38 6.41
CA TYR A 138 -3.40 -12.69 5.16
C TYR A 138 -2.07 -13.17 4.57
N PRO A 139 -1.95 -14.45 4.15
CA PRO A 139 -0.73 -14.94 3.51
C PRO A 139 -0.42 -14.21 2.20
N SER A 140 -1.43 -13.75 1.46
CA SER A 140 -1.27 -12.91 0.26
C SER A 140 -0.54 -11.61 0.58
N SER A 141 -0.90 -10.92 1.67
CA SER A 141 -0.22 -9.67 2.09
C SER A 141 1.25 -9.91 2.43
N VAL A 142 1.61 -11.10 2.93
CA VAL A 142 3.02 -11.43 3.13
C VAL A 142 3.76 -11.45 1.79
N LEU A 143 3.22 -12.15 0.78
CA LEU A 143 3.84 -12.24 -0.54
C LEU A 143 3.91 -10.88 -1.23
N MET A 144 2.83 -10.10 -1.17
CA MET A 144 2.73 -8.78 -1.80
C MET A 144 3.73 -7.75 -1.24
N ASN A 145 4.15 -7.92 0.01
CA ASN A 145 5.17 -7.08 0.63
C ASN A 145 6.59 -7.68 0.48
N ALA A 146 6.74 -8.98 0.70
CA ALA A 146 8.06 -9.61 0.75
C ALA A 146 8.68 -9.80 -0.64
N VAL A 147 7.89 -10.23 -1.63
CA VAL A 147 8.41 -10.54 -2.98
C VAL A 147 9.00 -9.30 -3.67
N PRO A 148 8.34 -8.13 -3.75
CA PRO A 148 8.95 -6.95 -4.35
C PRO A 148 10.17 -6.45 -3.57
N ALA A 149 10.21 -6.60 -2.24
CA ALA A 149 11.40 -6.29 -1.45
C ALA A 149 12.59 -7.20 -1.84
N LYS A 150 12.36 -8.49 -2.02
CA LYS A 150 13.40 -9.44 -2.48
C LYS A 150 13.82 -9.16 -3.91
N VAL A 151 12.90 -8.86 -4.81
CA VAL A 151 13.19 -8.46 -6.20
C VAL A 151 14.05 -7.19 -6.23
N ALA A 152 13.79 -6.21 -5.37
CA ALA A 152 14.61 -5.01 -5.22
C ALA A 152 16.03 -5.28 -4.69
N GLY A 153 16.27 -6.47 -4.12
CA GLY A 153 17.56 -6.84 -3.54
C GLY A 153 17.73 -6.47 -2.07
N VAL A 154 16.62 -6.26 -1.32
CA VAL A 154 16.68 -6.02 0.13
C VAL A 154 17.20 -7.29 0.82
N GLU A 155 18.31 -7.17 1.53
CA GLU A 155 18.96 -8.33 2.18
C GLU A 155 18.19 -8.76 3.44
N ARG A 156 17.78 -7.80 4.28
CA ARG A 156 17.12 -8.06 5.55
C ARG A 156 15.63 -7.67 5.47
N VAL A 157 14.78 -8.70 5.37
CA VAL A 157 13.30 -8.57 5.35
C VAL A 157 12.76 -9.09 6.67
N VAL A 158 12.23 -8.20 7.50
CA VAL A 158 11.74 -8.47 8.86
C VAL A 158 10.23 -8.43 8.87
N MET A 159 9.57 -9.49 9.30
CA MET A 159 8.13 -9.54 9.44
C MET A 159 7.71 -9.44 10.91
N VAL A 160 6.75 -8.59 11.19
CA VAL A 160 6.03 -8.55 12.47
C VAL A 160 4.58 -8.96 12.24
N VAL A 161 4.06 -9.82 13.11
CA VAL A 161 2.70 -10.36 13.00
C VAL A 161 2.11 -10.52 14.40
N PRO A 162 0.92 -9.96 14.69
CA PRO A 162 0.22 -10.19 15.95
C PRO A 162 -0.05 -11.68 16.16
N SER A 163 0.07 -12.15 17.38
CA SER A 163 -0.19 -13.54 17.73
C SER A 163 -1.07 -13.64 18.97
N PRO A 164 -2.35 -13.28 18.87
CA PRO A 164 -3.30 -13.38 19.99
C PRO A 164 -3.30 -14.80 20.57
N ASP A 165 -3.22 -14.88 21.90
CA ASP A 165 -3.16 -16.16 22.63
C ASP A 165 -2.01 -17.08 22.17
N GLY A 166 -0.93 -16.51 21.58
CA GLY A 166 0.24 -17.24 21.09
C GLY A 166 0.04 -17.99 19.75
N LYS A 167 -1.09 -17.80 19.10
CA LYS A 167 -1.42 -18.50 17.85
C LYS A 167 -0.91 -17.75 16.64
N LEU A 168 -0.12 -18.42 15.80
CA LEU A 168 0.28 -17.97 14.48
C LEU A 168 -0.38 -18.84 13.43
N ASN A 169 -0.89 -18.22 12.37
CA ASN A 169 -1.47 -18.98 11.28
C ASN A 169 -0.36 -19.65 10.46
N PRO A 170 -0.41 -20.98 10.25
CA PRO A 170 0.62 -21.71 9.48
C PRO A 170 0.82 -21.18 8.06
N LEU A 171 -0.25 -20.73 7.38
CA LEU A 171 -0.18 -20.20 6.01
C LEU A 171 0.59 -18.87 5.94
N VAL A 172 0.50 -18.04 6.99
CA VAL A 172 1.28 -16.79 7.08
C VAL A 172 2.78 -17.11 7.19
N LEU A 173 3.15 -18.12 7.97
CA LEU A 173 4.54 -18.56 8.08
C LEU A 173 5.04 -19.24 6.79
N ALA A 174 4.18 -20.01 6.12
CA ALA A 174 4.50 -20.59 4.81
C ALA A 174 4.74 -19.51 3.75
N ALA A 175 3.86 -18.50 3.69
CA ALA A 175 4.03 -17.36 2.79
C ALA A 175 5.32 -16.57 3.11
N ALA A 176 5.65 -16.39 4.40
CA ALA A 176 6.90 -15.73 4.81
C ALA A 176 8.14 -16.50 4.32
N LYS A 177 8.12 -17.83 4.41
CA LYS A 177 9.19 -18.69 3.88
C LYS A 177 9.29 -18.58 2.35
N LEU A 178 8.15 -18.68 1.65
CA LEU A 178 8.07 -18.54 0.18
C LEU A 178 8.52 -17.15 -0.29
N GLY A 179 8.17 -16.08 0.43
CA GLY A 179 8.56 -14.69 0.13
C GLY A 179 10.00 -14.36 0.52
N GLY A 180 10.73 -15.28 1.18
CA GLY A 180 12.13 -15.06 1.57
C GLY A 180 12.31 -14.09 2.74
N VAL A 181 11.34 -14.04 3.66
CA VAL A 181 11.46 -13.28 4.91
C VAL A 181 12.60 -13.85 5.76
N SER A 182 13.48 -12.99 6.26
CA SER A 182 14.69 -13.40 7.01
C SER A 182 14.48 -13.46 8.52
N GLU A 183 13.56 -12.68 9.05
CA GLU A 183 13.25 -12.64 10.48
C GLU A 183 11.75 -12.47 10.68
N ILE A 184 11.18 -13.20 11.62
CA ILE A 184 9.75 -13.14 11.97
C ILE A 184 9.63 -12.91 13.47
N TYR A 185 8.83 -11.93 13.88
CA TYR A 185 8.56 -11.63 15.28
C TYR A 185 7.05 -11.64 15.56
N ARG A 186 6.67 -12.32 16.65
CA ARG A 186 5.28 -12.43 17.11
C ARG A 186 4.88 -11.21 17.94
N VAL A 187 4.76 -10.08 17.27
CA VAL A 187 4.37 -8.80 17.85
C VAL A 187 3.55 -8.01 16.83
N GLY A 188 2.48 -7.37 17.30
CA GLY A 188 1.58 -6.56 16.46
C GLY A 188 1.39 -5.15 17.00
N GLY A 189 0.42 -4.42 16.45
CA GLY A 189 0.01 -3.11 16.91
C GLY A 189 1.06 -2.00 16.75
N ALA A 190 0.80 -0.87 17.41
CA ALA A 190 1.68 0.29 17.40
C ALA A 190 3.06 0.00 17.99
N GLN A 191 3.15 -0.90 18.97
CA GLN A 191 4.41 -1.32 19.58
C GLN A 191 5.34 -2.05 18.61
N ALA A 192 4.80 -2.83 17.67
CA ALA A 192 5.60 -3.48 16.63
C ALA A 192 6.18 -2.46 15.65
N VAL A 193 5.38 -1.47 15.25
CA VAL A 193 5.83 -0.36 14.39
C VAL A 193 6.94 0.45 15.09
N ALA A 194 6.77 0.74 16.37
CA ALA A 194 7.78 1.43 17.17
C ALA A 194 9.08 0.63 17.29
N ALA A 195 8.99 -0.70 17.53
CA ALA A 195 10.15 -1.58 17.60
C ALA A 195 10.92 -1.63 16.26
N LEU A 196 10.21 -1.68 15.12
CA LEU A 196 10.83 -1.63 13.81
C LEU A 196 11.50 -0.26 13.51
N ALA A 197 10.94 0.85 14.02
CA ALA A 197 11.44 2.19 13.78
C ALA A 197 12.65 2.55 14.66
N TYR A 198 12.57 2.26 15.96
CA TYR A 198 13.59 2.68 16.93
C TYR A 198 14.59 1.57 17.25
N GLY A 199 14.21 0.33 17.02
CA GLY A 199 14.94 -0.84 17.47
C GLY A 199 14.71 -1.13 18.95
N THR A 200 14.97 -2.37 19.34
CA THR A 200 15.02 -2.84 20.72
C THR A 200 16.26 -3.73 20.90
N ALA A 201 16.48 -4.30 22.06
CA ALA A 201 17.58 -5.28 22.23
C ALA A 201 17.37 -6.54 21.38
N THR A 202 16.11 -6.92 21.09
CA THR A 202 15.76 -8.12 20.32
C THR A 202 15.53 -7.83 18.83
N ILE A 203 14.96 -6.69 18.48
CA ILE A 203 14.59 -6.33 17.10
C ILE A 203 15.46 -5.16 16.65
N ALA A 204 16.36 -5.39 15.71
CA ALA A 204 17.14 -4.32 15.11
C ALA A 204 16.25 -3.43 14.22
N PRO A 205 16.46 -2.10 14.17
CA PRO A 205 15.63 -1.20 13.39
C PRO A 205 15.74 -1.46 11.89
N VAL A 206 14.78 -0.94 11.13
CA VAL A 206 14.71 -1.05 9.68
C VAL A 206 14.74 0.34 9.02
N ALA A 207 15.00 0.38 7.71
CA ALA A 207 15.02 1.62 6.95
C ALA A 207 13.62 2.05 6.49
N LYS A 208 12.70 1.09 6.29
CA LYS A 208 11.32 1.34 5.86
C LYS A 208 10.38 0.31 6.48
N ILE A 209 9.14 0.74 6.78
CA ILE A 209 8.05 -0.13 7.25
C ILE A 209 6.95 -0.11 6.18
N VAL A 210 6.52 -1.28 5.73
CA VAL A 210 5.47 -1.47 4.73
C VAL A 210 4.40 -2.43 5.24
N GLY A 211 3.26 -2.42 4.60
CA GLY A 211 2.12 -3.28 4.89
C GLY A 211 0.97 -2.57 5.60
N PRO A 212 -0.27 -3.04 5.35
CA PRO A 212 -1.48 -2.48 5.94
C PRO A 212 -1.63 -2.89 7.40
N GLY A 213 -2.43 -2.14 8.14
CA GLY A 213 -2.78 -2.45 9.52
C GLY A 213 -3.98 -1.65 9.98
N ASN A 214 -4.45 -1.91 11.20
CA ASN A 214 -5.56 -1.17 11.77
C ASN A 214 -5.20 0.30 12.06
N ALA A 215 -6.18 1.05 12.56
CA ALA A 215 -6.05 2.48 12.85
C ALA A 215 -4.86 2.82 13.77
N TYR A 216 -4.51 1.97 14.74
CA TYR A 216 -3.32 2.15 15.59
C TYR A 216 -2.01 1.99 14.82
N VAL A 217 -1.97 1.03 13.91
CA VAL A 217 -0.79 0.82 13.03
C VAL A 217 -0.62 1.98 12.07
N ALA A 218 -1.70 2.45 11.46
CA ALA A 218 -1.70 3.61 10.58
C ALA A 218 -1.23 4.88 11.32
N ALA A 219 -1.74 5.11 12.54
CA ALA A 219 -1.31 6.21 13.40
C ALA A 219 0.18 6.08 13.80
N ALA A 220 0.63 4.88 14.16
CA ALA A 220 2.02 4.62 14.50
C ALA A 220 2.95 4.88 13.31
N LYS A 221 2.61 4.39 12.11
CA LYS A 221 3.38 4.64 10.87
C LYS A 221 3.51 6.14 10.61
N ARG A 222 2.43 6.92 10.75
CA ARG A 222 2.45 8.39 10.65
C ARG A 222 3.42 9.03 11.63
N GLN A 223 3.40 8.57 12.89
CA GLN A 223 4.19 9.15 13.98
C GLN A 223 5.68 8.83 13.90
N VAL A 224 6.06 7.70 13.31
CA VAL A 224 7.46 7.31 13.14
C VAL A 224 8.05 7.76 11.79
N PHE A 225 7.23 8.31 10.90
CA PHE A 225 7.71 8.82 9.61
C PHE A 225 8.73 9.94 9.83
N GLY A 226 9.86 9.85 9.12
CA GLY A 226 11.02 10.74 9.33
C GLY A 226 12.12 10.09 10.18
N LYS A 227 11.77 9.22 11.15
CA LYS A 227 12.72 8.33 11.80
C LYS A 227 12.96 7.08 10.94
N VAL A 228 11.93 6.58 10.31
CA VAL A 228 11.92 5.45 9.38
C VAL A 228 11.03 5.82 8.18
N GLY A 229 11.31 5.29 6.99
CA GLY A 229 10.41 5.42 5.84
C GLY A 229 9.15 4.57 6.03
N ILE A 230 8.07 4.96 5.37
CA ILE A 230 6.85 4.15 5.28
C ILE A 230 6.43 4.02 3.81
N ASP A 231 5.58 3.05 3.50
CA ASP A 231 4.92 2.93 2.20
C ASP A 231 3.84 4.02 2.04
N MET A 232 2.72 3.84 2.74
CA MET A 232 1.57 4.74 2.71
C MET A 232 0.81 4.68 4.04
N ILE A 233 -0.15 5.58 4.19
CA ILE A 233 -1.15 5.53 5.26
C ILE A 233 -2.40 4.90 4.65
N ALA A 234 -2.67 3.66 4.99
CA ALA A 234 -3.86 2.96 4.54
C ALA A 234 -5.11 3.47 5.28
N GLY A 235 -6.16 3.78 4.51
CA GLY A 235 -7.53 3.94 4.98
C GLY A 235 -8.35 2.66 4.74
N PRO A 236 -9.68 2.70 4.93
CA PRO A 236 -10.56 1.62 4.51
C PRO A 236 -10.49 1.42 3.00
N SER A 237 -10.58 0.16 2.57
CA SER A 237 -10.46 -0.24 1.16
C SER A 237 -11.63 0.27 0.31
N GLU A 238 -11.39 0.39 -0.99
CA GLU A 238 -12.30 1.01 -1.95
C GLU A 238 -12.30 0.27 -3.28
N VAL A 239 -13.48 -0.05 -3.81
CA VAL A 239 -13.65 -0.43 -5.20
C VAL A 239 -14.57 0.55 -5.92
N LEU A 240 -14.17 0.95 -7.12
CA LEU A 240 -14.99 1.67 -8.07
C LEU A 240 -15.15 0.83 -9.33
N ILE A 241 -16.38 0.53 -9.70
CA ILE A 241 -16.70 -0.14 -10.94
C ILE A 241 -17.34 0.88 -11.89
N VAL A 242 -16.79 1.00 -13.11
CA VAL A 242 -17.40 1.76 -14.20
C VAL A 242 -17.92 0.77 -15.22
N ALA A 243 -19.22 0.78 -15.48
CA ALA A 243 -19.86 -0.21 -16.34
C ALA A 243 -20.89 0.41 -17.27
N ASP A 244 -21.01 -0.12 -18.47
CA ASP A 244 -22.11 0.19 -19.42
C ASP A 244 -23.15 -0.96 -19.47
N ASP A 245 -24.17 -0.80 -20.28
CA ASP A 245 -25.29 -1.72 -20.41
C ASP A 245 -24.90 -3.14 -20.92
N SER A 246 -23.67 -3.33 -21.37
CA SER A 246 -23.14 -4.64 -21.80
C SER A 246 -22.64 -5.49 -20.63
N ALA A 247 -22.45 -4.92 -19.46
CA ALA A 247 -21.91 -5.60 -18.29
C ALA A 247 -22.94 -6.52 -17.61
N ASN A 248 -22.44 -7.52 -16.89
CA ASN A 248 -23.28 -8.47 -16.14
C ASN A 248 -23.50 -7.96 -14.71
N ALA A 249 -24.76 -7.74 -14.34
CA ALA A 249 -25.12 -7.22 -13.02
C ALA A 249 -24.73 -8.15 -11.87
N ASP A 250 -24.80 -9.48 -12.04
CA ASP A 250 -24.40 -10.44 -10.99
C ASP A 250 -22.89 -10.40 -10.73
N TRP A 251 -22.08 -10.20 -11.78
CA TRP A 251 -20.63 -10.07 -11.64
C TRP A 251 -20.26 -8.77 -10.91
N ILE A 252 -20.85 -7.64 -11.31
CA ILE A 252 -20.65 -6.36 -10.64
C ILE A 252 -21.04 -6.46 -9.16
N ALA A 253 -22.19 -7.09 -8.87
CA ALA A 253 -22.64 -7.28 -7.48
C ALA A 253 -21.66 -8.12 -6.66
N ALA A 254 -21.08 -9.18 -7.25
CA ALA A 254 -20.10 -10.01 -6.60
C ALA A 254 -18.81 -9.23 -6.26
N ASP A 255 -18.32 -8.39 -7.18
CA ASP A 255 -17.11 -7.61 -6.99
C ASP A 255 -17.33 -6.46 -5.97
N LEU A 256 -18.48 -5.77 -6.00
CA LEU A 256 -18.87 -4.81 -4.97
C LEU A 256 -18.92 -5.44 -3.57
N LEU A 257 -19.41 -6.69 -3.48
CA LEU A 257 -19.51 -7.42 -2.22
C LEU A 257 -18.17 -8.01 -1.77
N ALA A 258 -17.29 -8.40 -2.69
CA ALA A 258 -15.92 -8.81 -2.39
C ALA A 258 -15.17 -7.70 -1.64
N GLN A 259 -15.35 -6.45 -2.05
CA GLN A 259 -14.81 -5.31 -1.31
C GLN A 259 -15.55 -5.05 0.00
N ALA A 260 -16.88 -5.07 -0.01
CA ALA A 260 -17.70 -4.74 1.15
C ALA A 260 -17.49 -5.71 2.34
N GLU A 261 -17.15 -6.98 2.08
CA GLU A 261 -16.92 -7.96 3.14
C GLU A 261 -15.60 -7.77 3.90
N HIS A 262 -14.67 -6.93 3.40
CA HIS A 262 -13.39 -6.67 4.06
C HIS A 262 -13.59 -5.98 5.42
N ASP A 263 -14.36 -4.88 5.44
CA ASP A 263 -14.60 -4.07 6.64
C ASP A 263 -15.89 -3.29 6.50
N ALA A 264 -16.58 -3.02 7.62
CA ALA A 264 -17.81 -2.23 7.63
C ALA A 264 -17.63 -0.78 7.12
N ASN A 265 -16.39 -0.26 7.11
CA ASN A 265 -16.04 1.04 6.55
C ASN A 265 -15.50 0.97 5.11
N ALA A 266 -15.44 -0.21 4.49
CA ALA A 266 -15.07 -0.34 3.08
C ALA A 266 -16.09 0.42 2.20
N GLN A 267 -15.66 0.80 0.99
CA GLN A 267 -16.51 1.56 0.07
C GLN A 267 -16.59 0.88 -1.29
N SER A 268 -17.80 0.55 -1.69
CA SER A 268 -18.12 -0.09 -2.97
C SER A 268 -18.96 0.84 -3.82
N ILE A 269 -18.46 1.23 -5.00
CA ILE A 269 -19.05 2.27 -5.84
C ILE A 269 -19.29 1.73 -7.25
N LEU A 270 -20.48 1.94 -7.79
CA LEU A 270 -20.79 1.75 -9.20
C LEU A 270 -21.03 3.10 -9.86
N ILE A 271 -20.44 3.34 -11.03
CA ILE A 271 -20.80 4.41 -11.97
C ILE A 271 -21.27 3.75 -13.26
N THR A 272 -22.45 4.12 -13.75
CA THR A 272 -23.00 3.60 -15.00
C THR A 272 -23.87 4.64 -15.71
N ASP A 273 -23.96 4.54 -17.04
CA ASP A 273 -24.90 5.32 -17.87
C ASP A 273 -26.22 4.56 -18.13
N SER A 274 -26.39 3.37 -17.52
CA SER A 274 -27.59 2.54 -17.67
C SER A 274 -28.38 2.48 -16.36
N GLU A 275 -29.55 3.11 -16.33
CA GLU A 275 -30.47 3.03 -15.18
C GLU A 275 -30.92 1.60 -14.92
N ARG A 276 -31.17 0.81 -16.01
CA ARG A 276 -31.50 -0.61 -15.91
C ARG A 276 -30.39 -1.39 -15.18
N LEU A 277 -29.14 -1.20 -15.60
CA LEU A 277 -28.00 -1.89 -14.97
C LEU A 277 -27.86 -1.50 -13.50
N ALA A 278 -28.02 -0.21 -13.17
CA ALA A 278 -27.97 0.27 -11.80
C ALA A 278 -28.99 -0.44 -10.89
N ASP A 279 -30.24 -0.57 -11.36
CA ASP A 279 -31.31 -1.24 -10.62
C ASP A 279 -31.05 -2.77 -10.53
N ASP A 280 -30.64 -3.40 -11.62
CA ASP A 280 -30.31 -4.85 -11.65
C ASP A 280 -29.16 -5.18 -10.68
N VAL A 281 -28.13 -4.32 -10.60
CA VAL A 281 -27.00 -4.51 -9.66
C VAL A 281 -27.46 -4.37 -8.21
N ILE A 282 -28.29 -3.41 -7.88
CA ILE A 282 -28.82 -3.26 -6.51
C ILE A 282 -29.61 -4.51 -6.11
N LEU A 283 -30.44 -5.07 -7.00
CA LEU A 283 -31.19 -6.30 -6.76
C LEU A 283 -30.26 -7.50 -6.60
N ALA A 284 -29.22 -7.61 -7.44
CA ALA A 284 -28.25 -8.68 -7.37
C ALA A 284 -27.43 -8.66 -6.06
N VAL A 285 -27.02 -7.45 -5.60
CA VAL A 285 -26.33 -7.29 -4.29
C VAL A 285 -27.23 -7.78 -3.16
N GLU A 286 -28.51 -7.36 -3.11
CA GLU A 286 -29.42 -7.81 -2.07
C GLU A 286 -29.64 -9.33 -2.09
N ALA A 287 -29.74 -9.93 -3.28
CA ALA A 287 -29.86 -11.37 -3.43
C ALA A 287 -28.61 -12.10 -2.93
N GLN A 288 -27.42 -11.67 -3.33
CA GLN A 288 -26.14 -12.31 -2.96
C GLN A 288 -25.83 -12.16 -1.48
N LEU A 289 -26.18 -11.04 -0.84
CA LEU A 289 -26.04 -10.84 0.61
C LEU A 289 -26.77 -11.90 1.45
N THR A 290 -27.78 -12.56 0.91
CA THR A 290 -28.52 -13.61 1.64
C THR A 290 -27.71 -14.88 1.89
N THR A 291 -26.63 -15.09 1.12
CA THR A 291 -25.82 -16.32 1.14
C THR A 291 -24.37 -16.12 1.59
N LEU A 292 -23.95 -14.88 1.76
CA LEU A 292 -22.56 -14.58 2.17
C LEU A 292 -22.32 -14.91 3.65
N PRO A 293 -21.22 -15.60 4.00
CA PRO A 293 -20.87 -15.86 5.39
C PRO A 293 -20.63 -14.58 6.22
N ARG A 294 -20.13 -13.50 5.57
CA ARG A 294 -19.85 -12.19 6.19
C ARG A 294 -20.91 -11.14 5.85
N ALA A 295 -22.15 -11.55 5.60
CA ALA A 295 -23.25 -10.68 5.17
C ALA A 295 -23.48 -9.46 6.06
N GLU A 296 -23.31 -9.57 7.38
CA GLU A 296 -23.49 -8.44 8.31
C GLU A 296 -22.49 -7.30 8.04
N ILE A 297 -21.22 -7.63 7.82
CA ILE A 297 -20.15 -6.68 7.54
C ILE A 297 -20.37 -6.05 6.16
N ALA A 298 -20.59 -6.91 5.14
CA ALA A 298 -20.81 -6.46 3.77
C ALA A 298 -22.05 -5.56 3.65
N ARG A 299 -23.14 -5.90 4.37
CA ARG A 299 -24.37 -5.10 4.39
C ARG A 299 -24.13 -3.73 5.04
N ALA A 300 -23.43 -3.67 6.18
CA ALA A 300 -23.12 -2.40 6.84
C ALA A 300 -22.29 -1.50 5.91
N SER A 301 -21.24 -2.04 5.28
CA SER A 301 -20.43 -1.33 4.31
C SER A 301 -21.27 -0.80 3.13
N TRP A 302 -22.10 -1.66 2.53
CA TRP A 302 -22.93 -1.29 1.38
C TRP A 302 -24.00 -0.24 1.70
N GLU A 303 -24.65 -0.35 2.86
CA GLU A 303 -25.71 0.59 3.27
C GLU A 303 -25.15 1.96 3.72
N ASP A 304 -24.01 1.96 4.42
CA ASP A 304 -23.45 3.19 4.98
C ASP A 304 -22.53 3.94 4.00
N PHE A 305 -21.76 3.23 3.17
CA PHE A 305 -20.71 3.80 2.31
C PHE A 305 -20.81 3.42 0.84
N GLY A 306 -21.64 2.45 0.48
CA GLY A 306 -21.88 2.06 -0.91
C GLY A 306 -22.59 3.14 -1.71
N ALA A 307 -22.25 3.27 -3.00
CA ALA A 307 -22.88 4.25 -3.87
C ALA A 307 -23.15 3.71 -5.28
N VAL A 308 -24.26 4.14 -5.86
CA VAL A 308 -24.59 3.96 -7.28
C VAL A 308 -24.78 5.35 -7.90
N ILE A 309 -23.91 5.68 -8.86
CA ILE A 309 -23.86 6.98 -9.52
C ILE A 309 -24.31 6.80 -10.96
N LEU A 310 -25.43 7.43 -11.33
CA LEU A 310 -25.93 7.46 -12.69
C LEU A 310 -25.38 8.67 -13.43
N VAL A 311 -24.82 8.44 -14.62
CA VAL A 311 -24.30 9.48 -15.52
C VAL A 311 -25.09 9.50 -16.82
N GLU A 312 -25.08 10.61 -17.55
CA GLU A 312 -25.74 10.69 -18.85
C GLU A 312 -24.97 9.91 -19.92
N THR A 313 -23.65 9.95 -19.86
CA THR A 313 -22.75 9.23 -20.77
C THR A 313 -21.54 8.67 -20.00
N LEU A 314 -20.87 7.64 -20.54
CA LEU A 314 -19.64 7.11 -19.95
C LEU A 314 -18.52 8.17 -19.89
N ASP A 315 -18.50 9.17 -20.78
CA ASP A 315 -17.51 10.24 -20.72
C ASP A 315 -17.69 11.12 -19.46
N ASP A 316 -18.90 11.26 -18.95
CA ASP A 316 -19.19 11.96 -17.70
C ASP A 316 -18.70 11.17 -16.47
N ALA A 317 -18.51 9.87 -16.59
CA ALA A 317 -17.91 9.05 -15.53
C ALA A 317 -16.41 9.34 -15.33
N VAL A 318 -15.71 9.80 -16.36
CA VAL A 318 -14.24 10.02 -16.29
C VAL A 318 -13.85 11.05 -15.22
N PRO A 319 -14.39 12.27 -15.17
CA PRO A 319 -14.05 13.23 -14.12
C PRO A 319 -14.42 12.72 -12.72
N LEU A 320 -15.50 11.95 -12.59
CA LEU A 320 -15.95 11.41 -11.31
C LEU A 320 -15.00 10.31 -10.82
N ALA A 321 -14.61 9.37 -11.69
CA ALA A 321 -13.63 8.33 -11.39
C ALA A 321 -12.29 8.93 -10.98
N ASN A 322 -11.81 9.95 -11.71
CA ASN A 322 -10.57 10.65 -11.36
C ASN A 322 -10.67 11.44 -10.04
N ALA A 323 -11.85 11.95 -9.66
CA ALA A 323 -12.07 12.64 -8.39
C ALA A 323 -12.17 11.66 -7.22
N ILE A 324 -12.81 10.50 -7.42
CA ILE A 324 -12.87 9.40 -6.45
C ILE A 324 -11.47 8.85 -6.23
N ALA A 325 -10.69 8.64 -7.30
CA ALA A 325 -9.33 8.12 -7.25
C ALA A 325 -9.22 6.86 -6.38
N ALA A 326 -10.08 5.89 -6.67
CA ALA A 326 -10.26 4.69 -5.88
C ALA A 326 -8.99 3.81 -5.82
N GLU A 327 -8.92 3.01 -4.79
CA GLU A 327 -7.91 1.95 -4.64
C GLU A 327 -7.95 0.97 -5.81
N HIS A 328 -9.11 0.36 -6.04
CA HIS A 328 -9.38 -0.55 -7.15
C HIS A 328 -10.36 0.10 -8.11
N LEU A 329 -10.01 0.16 -9.39
CA LEU A 329 -10.90 0.61 -10.46
C LEU A 329 -11.13 -0.53 -11.45
N GLU A 330 -12.35 -1.03 -11.51
CA GLU A 330 -12.78 -1.98 -12.53
C GLU A 330 -13.51 -1.25 -13.67
N ILE A 331 -13.18 -1.59 -14.90
CA ILE A 331 -13.79 -1.01 -16.09
C ILE A 331 -14.48 -2.13 -16.86
N MET A 332 -15.80 -2.25 -16.68
CA MET A 332 -16.65 -3.27 -17.29
C MET A 332 -17.50 -2.66 -18.42
N THR A 333 -16.83 -2.02 -19.38
CA THR A 333 -17.46 -1.40 -20.55
C THR A 333 -17.11 -2.16 -21.82
N ALA A 334 -17.88 -1.96 -22.89
CA ALA A 334 -17.65 -2.57 -24.20
C ALA A 334 -16.25 -2.27 -24.75
N ASP A 335 -15.66 -1.09 -24.43
CA ASP A 335 -14.28 -0.73 -24.78
C ASP A 335 -13.52 -0.25 -23.53
N ALA A 336 -13.19 -1.20 -22.66
CA ALA A 336 -12.49 -0.94 -21.41
C ALA A 336 -11.09 -0.34 -21.63
N GLU A 337 -10.38 -0.73 -22.70
CA GLU A 337 -9.06 -0.22 -23.04
C GLU A 337 -9.11 1.28 -23.36
N ALA A 338 -10.00 1.70 -24.26
CA ALA A 338 -10.15 3.11 -24.63
C ALA A 338 -10.61 3.98 -23.46
N PHE A 339 -11.50 3.46 -22.59
CA PHE A 339 -11.92 4.17 -21.40
C PHE A 339 -10.75 4.35 -20.41
N SER A 340 -9.95 3.32 -20.21
CA SER A 340 -8.81 3.34 -19.26
C SER A 340 -7.79 4.43 -19.57
N LEU A 341 -7.58 4.76 -20.84
CA LEU A 341 -6.65 5.81 -21.27
C LEU A 341 -7.05 7.22 -20.81
N LYS A 342 -8.32 7.42 -20.41
CA LYS A 342 -8.84 8.69 -19.89
C LYS A 342 -8.67 8.80 -18.37
N ILE A 343 -8.33 7.70 -17.70
CA ILE A 343 -8.15 7.63 -16.25
C ILE A 343 -6.72 8.02 -15.87
N ARG A 344 -6.60 8.90 -14.88
CA ARG A 344 -5.32 9.36 -14.34
C ARG A 344 -5.08 8.91 -12.90
N ASN A 345 -6.14 8.71 -12.15
CA ASN A 345 -6.08 8.50 -10.71
C ASN A 345 -6.81 7.20 -10.35
N ALA A 346 -6.04 6.13 -10.17
CA ALA A 346 -6.50 4.87 -9.60
C ALA A 346 -5.29 4.16 -8.97
N GLY A 347 -5.50 3.38 -7.93
CA GLY A 347 -4.46 2.55 -7.35
C GLY A 347 -4.08 1.40 -8.28
N ALA A 348 -5.09 0.67 -8.76
CA ALA A 348 -4.98 -0.33 -9.82
C ALA A 348 -6.18 -0.25 -10.77
N ILE A 349 -6.00 -0.66 -12.03
CA ILE A 349 -7.05 -0.71 -13.04
C ILE A 349 -7.22 -2.15 -13.52
N PHE A 350 -8.46 -2.63 -13.51
CA PHE A 350 -8.87 -3.96 -13.94
C PHE A 350 -9.76 -3.83 -15.19
N LEU A 351 -9.37 -4.48 -16.29
CA LEU A 351 -9.96 -4.25 -17.59
C LEU A 351 -10.85 -5.42 -18.04
N GLY A 352 -12.13 -5.12 -18.26
CA GLY A 352 -13.12 -6.04 -18.77
C GLY A 352 -13.73 -6.94 -17.70
N GLY A 353 -14.91 -7.49 -17.97
CA GLY A 353 -15.71 -8.26 -17.02
C GLY A 353 -15.12 -9.61 -16.54
N HIS A 354 -13.99 -10.05 -17.12
CA HIS A 354 -13.28 -11.27 -16.69
C HIS A 354 -12.06 -10.97 -15.80
N THR A 355 -11.92 -9.73 -15.32
CA THR A 355 -10.78 -9.30 -14.52
C THR A 355 -11.26 -8.70 -13.20
N PRO A 356 -11.88 -9.51 -12.32
CA PRO A 356 -12.32 -9.03 -11.01
C PRO A 356 -11.13 -8.66 -10.12
N GLU A 357 -11.33 -7.74 -9.20
CA GLU A 357 -10.36 -7.31 -8.18
C GLU A 357 -9.67 -8.50 -7.49
N ALA A 358 -10.44 -9.54 -7.13
CA ALA A 358 -9.94 -10.73 -6.46
C ALA A 358 -8.79 -11.44 -7.21
N ILE A 359 -8.75 -11.37 -8.53
CA ILE A 359 -7.61 -11.90 -9.29
C ILE A 359 -6.35 -11.08 -9.01
N GLY A 360 -6.46 -9.76 -8.93
CA GLY A 360 -5.36 -8.87 -8.55
C GLY A 360 -4.88 -9.10 -7.12
N ASP A 361 -5.81 -9.32 -6.22
CA ASP A 361 -5.54 -9.52 -4.80
C ASP A 361 -4.74 -10.79 -4.50
N TYR A 362 -4.93 -11.83 -5.30
CA TYR A 362 -4.30 -13.12 -5.01
C TYR A 362 -3.24 -13.53 -6.04
N VAL A 363 -3.57 -13.59 -7.32
CA VAL A 363 -2.75 -14.30 -8.32
C VAL A 363 -2.48 -13.51 -9.60
N GLY A 364 -3.03 -12.32 -9.76
CA GLY A 364 -2.84 -11.49 -10.96
C GLY A 364 -1.38 -11.12 -11.21
N GLY A 365 -0.61 -10.95 -10.15
CA GLY A 365 0.81 -10.58 -10.18
C GLY A 365 1.07 -9.12 -9.86
N SER A 366 0.12 -8.20 -10.08
CA SER A 366 0.17 -6.83 -9.58
C SER A 366 0.10 -6.82 -8.05
N ASN A 367 0.48 -5.69 -7.45
CA ASN A 367 0.45 -5.57 -5.98
C ASN A 367 -0.92 -5.11 -5.51
N HIS A 368 -1.41 -5.70 -4.42
CA HIS A 368 -2.66 -5.29 -3.79
C HIS A 368 -2.47 -4.28 -2.64
N VAL A 369 -1.24 -3.92 -2.28
CA VAL A 369 -0.98 -2.84 -1.33
C VAL A 369 -1.08 -1.52 -2.10
N LEU A 370 -2.26 -0.96 -2.14
CA LEU A 370 -2.66 0.13 -3.01
C LEU A 370 -2.99 1.41 -2.21
N PRO A 371 -2.90 2.59 -2.82
CA PRO A 371 -3.25 3.84 -2.18
C PRO A 371 -4.77 3.95 -2.00
N THR A 372 -5.21 4.12 -0.76
CA THR A 372 -6.60 4.30 -0.34
C THR A 372 -6.91 5.77 -0.04
N ALA A 373 -8.15 6.07 0.29
CA ALA A 373 -8.59 7.41 0.69
C ALA A 373 -8.17 8.50 -0.32
N ARG A 374 -8.33 8.20 -1.59
CA ARG A 374 -7.98 9.06 -2.73
C ARG A 374 -6.50 9.45 -2.84
N SER A 375 -5.61 8.75 -2.15
CA SER A 375 -4.18 9.01 -2.27
C SER A 375 -3.60 8.57 -3.62
N ALA A 376 -4.34 7.79 -4.45
CA ALA A 376 -3.98 7.47 -5.83
C ALA A 376 -3.77 8.71 -6.73
N ARG A 377 -4.19 9.90 -6.28
CA ARG A 377 -3.89 11.19 -6.96
C ARG A 377 -2.42 11.58 -6.90
N PHE A 378 -1.64 11.03 -5.97
CA PHE A 378 -0.23 11.40 -5.73
C PHE A 378 0.66 10.22 -5.29
N SER A 379 0.09 9.03 -5.13
CA SER A 379 0.80 7.83 -4.71
C SER A 379 0.46 6.66 -5.65
N SER A 380 1.39 5.72 -5.78
CA SER A 380 1.21 4.48 -6.51
C SER A 380 1.08 3.31 -5.55
N GLY A 381 0.60 2.17 -6.04
CA GLY A 381 0.69 0.90 -5.32
C GLY A 381 2.13 0.51 -5.02
N LEU A 382 2.31 -0.33 -4.01
CA LEU A 382 3.61 -0.81 -3.57
C LEU A 382 4.33 -1.53 -4.72
N GLY A 383 5.56 -1.11 -4.99
CA GLY A 383 6.37 -1.65 -6.07
C GLY A 383 7.84 -1.72 -5.72
N VAL A 384 8.65 -2.16 -6.66
CA VAL A 384 10.11 -2.32 -6.46
C VAL A 384 10.79 -1.01 -6.06
N LEU A 385 10.32 0.13 -6.59
CA LEU A 385 10.90 1.44 -6.30
C LEU A 385 10.71 1.88 -4.85
N ASP A 386 9.72 1.32 -4.15
CA ASP A 386 9.53 1.57 -2.71
C ASP A 386 10.67 1.03 -1.86
N PHE A 387 11.39 0.03 -2.35
CA PHE A 387 12.50 -0.63 -1.68
C PHE A 387 13.86 -0.20 -2.22
N MET A 388 13.91 0.81 -3.08
CA MET A 388 15.13 1.28 -3.72
C MET A 388 15.35 2.79 -3.51
N LYS A 389 16.63 3.19 -3.55
CA LYS A 389 17.07 4.59 -3.49
C LYS A 389 17.83 4.93 -4.76
N ARG A 390 17.54 6.10 -5.34
CA ARG A 390 18.28 6.65 -6.45
C ARG A 390 19.29 7.69 -5.94
N THR A 391 20.57 7.45 -6.16
CA THR A 391 21.65 8.38 -5.83
C THR A 391 22.15 9.05 -7.10
N SER A 392 22.12 10.40 -7.16
CA SER A 392 22.65 11.17 -8.28
C SER A 392 24.17 11.17 -8.26
N ILE A 393 24.77 11.16 -9.43
CA ILE A 393 26.23 11.18 -9.64
C ILE A 393 26.54 12.36 -10.54
N LEU A 394 27.51 13.18 -10.11
CA LEU A 394 28.05 14.30 -10.86
C LEU A 394 29.58 14.20 -10.83
N LYS A 395 30.22 14.32 -11.99
CA LYS A 395 31.68 14.35 -12.09
C LYS A 395 32.14 15.42 -13.07
N CYS A 396 32.99 16.30 -12.59
CA CYS A 396 33.64 17.35 -13.38
C CYS A 396 35.15 17.17 -13.33
N GLY A 397 35.82 17.43 -14.44
CA GLY A 397 37.22 17.70 -14.48
C GLY A 397 37.50 19.23 -14.42
N PRO A 398 38.79 19.65 -14.53
CA PRO A 398 39.17 21.07 -14.48
C PRO A 398 38.49 21.92 -15.56
N ASP A 399 38.31 21.38 -16.77
CA ASP A 399 37.74 22.11 -17.92
C ASP A 399 36.23 22.36 -17.70
N GLN A 400 35.51 21.35 -17.26
CA GLN A 400 34.08 21.46 -16.89
C GLN A 400 33.88 22.46 -15.76
N LEU A 401 34.76 22.41 -14.76
CA LEU A 401 34.68 23.36 -13.64
C LEU A 401 34.97 24.80 -14.12
N ARG A 402 35.88 25.00 -15.08
CA ARG A 402 36.10 26.33 -15.69
C ARG A 402 34.85 26.84 -16.41
N ALA A 403 34.13 25.97 -17.08
CA ALA A 403 32.89 26.34 -17.76
C ALA A 403 31.72 26.64 -16.79
N LEU A 404 31.53 25.85 -15.75
CA LEU A 404 30.41 25.96 -14.81
C LEU A 404 30.66 26.96 -13.68
N GLY A 405 31.92 27.11 -13.27
CA GLY A 405 32.32 27.83 -12.06
C GLY A 405 31.86 29.27 -11.99
N PRO A 406 32.01 30.10 -13.04
CA PRO A 406 31.55 31.48 -13.01
C PRO A 406 30.07 31.63 -12.67
N ALA A 407 29.22 30.84 -13.24
CA ALA A 407 27.77 30.84 -12.95
C ALA A 407 27.50 30.40 -11.51
N ALA A 408 28.14 29.32 -11.04
CA ALA A 408 27.98 28.81 -9.69
C ALA A 408 28.42 29.85 -8.63
N MET A 409 29.55 30.56 -8.88
CA MET A 409 30.03 31.60 -8.02
C MET A 409 29.09 32.81 -7.97
N THR A 410 28.53 33.21 -9.12
CA THR A 410 27.56 34.31 -9.19
C THR A 410 26.31 34.00 -8.40
N LEU A 411 25.74 32.78 -8.58
CA LEU A 411 24.56 32.34 -7.85
C LEU A 411 24.82 32.23 -6.34
N GLY A 412 25.92 31.60 -5.94
CA GLY A 412 26.29 31.52 -4.53
C GLY A 412 26.41 32.87 -3.84
N LYS A 413 26.98 33.88 -4.52
CA LYS A 413 27.04 35.27 -3.99
C LYS A 413 25.66 35.92 -3.94
N ALA A 414 24.83 35.75 -4.98
CA ALA A 414 23.47 36.29 -5.03
C ALA A 414 22.57 35.75 -3.92
N GLU A 415 22.81 34.53 -3.50
CA GLU A 415 22.12 33.86 -2.38
C GLU A 415 22.73 34.19 -1.00
N GLY A 416 23.81 34.99 -0.96
CA GLY A 416 24.54 35.30 0.30
C GLY A 416 25.35 34.12 0.84
N LEU A 417 25.66 33.13 -0.01
CA LEU A 417 26.41 31.92 0.34
C LEU A 417 27.85 31.99 -0.12
N ASP A 418 28.62 32.93 0.42
CA ASP A 418 30.01 33.20 0.03
C ASP A 418 30.95 32.00 0.12
N ALA A 419 30.72 31.10 1.07
CA ALA A 419 31.50 29.86 1.18
C ALA A 419 31.31 28.94 -0.02
N HIS A 420 30.12 28.90 -0.65
CA HIS A 420 29.86 28.15 -1.87
C HIS A 420 30.64 28.74 -3.05
N ALA A 421 30.58 30.07 -3.22
CA ALA A 421 31.35 30.75 -4.25
C ALA A 421 32.87 30.57 -4.05
N ARG A 422 33.36 30.65 -2.82
CA ARG A 422 34.76 30.42 -2.48
C ARG A 422 35.20 28.98 -2.76
N SER A 423 34.37 28.00 -2.47
CA SER A 423 34.67 26.60 -2.77
C SER A 423 34.97 26.34 -4.25
N VAL A 424 34.22 26.98 -5.13
CA VAL A 424 34.46 26.93 -6.58
C VAL A 424 35.69 27.79 -6.94
N GLY A 425 35.78 29.04 -6.46
CA GLY A 425 36.83 29.98 -6.78
C GLY A 425 38.24 29.45 -6.46
N LEU A 426 38.43 28.81 -5.32
CA LEU A 426 39.69 28.20 -4.93
C LEU A 426 40.16 27.11 -5.92
N ARG A 427 39.25 26.32 -6.44
CA ARG A 427 39.57 25.29 -7.46
C ARG A 427 39.87 25.88 -8.84
N LEU A 428 39.46 27.11 -9.07
CA LEU A 428 39.76 27.86 -10.29
C LEU A 428 40.98 28.78 -10.12
N ASN A 429 41.65 28.74 -8.94
CA ASN A 429 42.72 29.65 -8.56
C ASN A 429 42.28 31.15 -8.54
N LEU A 430 41.00 31.40 -8.33
CA LEU A 430 40.45 32.75 -8.12
C LEU A 430 40.42 33.04 -6.62
N ARG A 431 41.09 34.12 -6.18
CA ARG A 431 41.16 34.56 -4.78
C ARG A 431 40.01 35.52 -4.42
#